data_2437bd0e9137284ed008c7a40c18dec6
#
_entry.id   2437bd0e9137284ed008c7a40c18dec6
#
_cell.length_a   1.000
_cell.length_b   1.000
_cell.length_c   1.000
_cell.angle_alpha   90.00
_cell.angle_beta   90.00
_cell.angle_gamma   90.00
#
_symmetry.space_group_name_H-M   'P 1'
#
loop_
_entity.id
_entity.type
_entity.pdbx_description
1 polymer ?
#
loop_
_entity_poly.entity_id
_entity_poly.type
_entity_poly.pdbx_seq_one_letter_code
_entity_poly.pdbx_strand_id
1 'polypeptide(L)'
;EQKLTWNPKDYEWWTPEWREAIREGLLLARDVPGGQMSRDMTVYVDDDGKAYHIYSAEENLTLNIAELTDDYLDYTGRYVRVAPGGQNEAPAIFKRDGVYWMITSGCTGWAPNEARMFKATSLWGAWEQLPSPFVGKDAKKSFHTQGTYIFKVEGTEDGFVFMADRWNPRSLKNSRHIWLPIDFEADSTPVIRWVDSWSPDAGRFLRNGRRILS
;
A
#
# COMPACT_ATOMS: atom_id res chain seq x y z
N GLU A 1 16.60 -14.92 10.23
CA GLU A 1 17.31 -15.20 8.95
C GLU A 1 16.58 -16.32 8.24
N GLN A 2 15.87 -16.00 7.13
CA GLN A 2 15.39 -17.04 6.24
C GLN A 2 16.61 -17.66 5.55
N LYS A 3 16.87 -18.94 5.79
CA LYS A 3 17.85 -19.67 5.02
C LYS A 3 17.37 -19.72 3.57
N LEU A 4 18.08 -19.06 2.68
CA LEU A 4 17.91 -19.22 1.24
C LEU A 4 18.15 -20.69 0.88
N THR A 5 17.07 -21.43 0.64
CA THR A 5 17.13 -22.80 0.13
C THR A 5 17.27 -22.83 -1.40
N TRP A 6 17.14 -21.67 -2.03
CA TRP A 6 17.08 -21.49 -3.47
C TRP A 6 18.31 -20.73 -3.96
N ASN A 7 18.89 -21.16 -5.07
CA ASN A 7 19.93 -20.40 -5.75
C ASN A 7 19.27 -19.54 -6.85
N PRO A 8 19.34 -18.19 -6.77
CA PRO A 8 18.74 -17.32 -7.79
C PRO A 8 19.21 -17.60 -9.22
N LYS A 9 20.43 -18.18 -9.38
CA LYS A 9 21.00 -18.51 -10.70
C LYS A 9 20.33 -19.71 -11.37
N ASP A 10 19.56 -20.51 -10.60
CA ASP A 10 18.89 -21.70 -11.11
C ASP A 10 17.56 -21.37 -11.81
N TYR A 11 17.17 -20.09 -11.80
CA TYR A 11 15.90 -19.64 -12.34
C TYR A 11 16.10 -18.63 -13.47
N GLU A 12 15.35 -18.82 -14.53
CA GLU A 12 15.20 -17.79 -15.56
C GLU A 12 14.22 -16.72 -15.07
N TRP A 13 14.63 -15.45 -15.13
CA TRP A 13 13.88 -14.32 -14.61
C TRP A 13 12.52 -14.17 -15.29
N TRP A 14 11.51 -13.80 -14.49
CA TRP A 14 10.14 -13.54 -14.92
C TRP A 14 9.36 -14.77 -15.40
N THR A 15 9.92 -15.96 -15.29
CA THR A 15 9.18 -17.21 -15.52
C THR A 15 8.22 -17.50 -14.37
N PRO A 16 7.17 -18.34 -14.60
CA PRO A 16 6.29 -18.78 -13.52
C PRO A 16 7.03 -19.48 -12.37
N GLU A 17 8.02 -20.30 -12.69
CA GLU A 17 8.85 -21.04 -11.74
C GLU A 17 9.64 -20.10 -10.84
N TRP A 18 10.23 -19.06 -11.42
CA TRP A 18 10.96 -18.06 -10.68
C TRP A 18 10.04 -17.27 -9.74
N ARG A 19 8.85 -16.88 -10.19
CA ARG A 19 7.85 -16.19 -9.35
C ARG A 19 7.38 -17.07 -8.21
N GLU A 20 7.18 -18.37 -8.45
CA GLU A 20 6.80 -19.31 -7.42
C GLU A 20 7.90 -19.49 -6.38
N ALA A 21 9.16 -19.63 -6.81
CA ALA A 21 10.31 -19.69 -5.91
C ALA A 21 10.39 -18.44 -4.98
N ILE A 22 10.07 -17.24 -5.51
CA ILE A 22 10.01 -16.02 -4.70
C ILE A 22 8.87 -16.09 -3.67
N ARG A 23 7.69 -16.58 -4.05
CA ARG A 23 6.57 -16.79 -3.13
C ARG A 23 6.92 -17.76 -2.02
N GLU A 24 7.69 -18.80 -2.34
CA GLU A 24 8.16 -19.81 -1.38
C GLU A 24 9.37 -19.37 -0.56
N GLY A 25 9.94 -18.21 -0.82
CA GLY A 25 10.96 -17.61 0.03
C GLY A 25 12.28 -17.24 -0.66
N LEU A 26 12.45 -17.47 -1.99
CA LEU A 26 13.61 -16.98 -2.70
C LEU A 26 13.70 -15.47 -2.51
N LEU A 27 14.80 -15.02 -1.92
CA LEU A 27 15.12 -13.60 -1.80
C LEU A 27 15.90 -13.14 -3.03
N LEU A 28 15.38 -12.16 -3.75
CA LEU A 28 16.12 -11.50 -4.82
C LEU A 28 17.12 -10.51 -4.20
N ALA A 29 18.29 -11.02 -3.87
CA ALA A 29 19.39 -10.25 -3.30
C ALA A 29 20.16 -9.56 -4.42
N ARG A 30 19.67 -8.43 -4.93
CA ARG A 30 20.34 -7.75 -6.04
C ARG A 30 21.52 -6.91 -5.57
N ASP A 31 21.43 -6.28 -4.43
CA ASP A 31 22.38 -5.29 -3.94
C ASP A 31 22.89 -5.61 -2.52
N VAL A 32 23.18 -6.88 -2.28
CA VAL A 32 23.90 -7.32 -1.07
C VAL A 32 25.39 -7.25 -1.34
N PRO A 33 26.13 -6.27 -1.06
CA PRO A 33 26.45 -5.67 0.23
C PRO A 33 25.82 -4.31 0.53
N GLY A 34 25.17 -3.69 -0.45
CA GLY A 34 24.56 -2.37 -0.26
C GLY A 34 23.14 -2.37 0.36
N GLY A 35 22.56 -3.55 0.59
CA GLY A 35 21.18 -3.69 1.05
C GLY A 35 20.20 -3.98 -0.08
N GLN A 36 18.92 -4.07 0.25
CA GLN A 36 17.86 -4.28 -0.72
C GLN A 36 17.42 -2.95 -1.33
N MET A 37 17.06 -2.97 -2.62
CA MET A 37 16.49 -1.77 -3.25
C MET A 37 15.22 -1.32 -2.53
N SER A 38 15.00 -0.01 -2.51
CA SER A 38 13.74 0.61 -2.11
C SER A 38 13.25 1.48 -3.27
N ARG A 39 12.05 1.18 -3.75
CA ARG A 39 11.35 1.99 -4.76
C ARG A 39 10.20 2.74 -4.10
N ASP A 40 8.98 2.63 -4.63
CA ASP A 40 7.80 3.28 -4.04
C ASP A 40 7.68 2.92 -2.56
N MET A 41 7.51 3.92 -1.72
CA MET A 41 7.59 3.76 -0.28
C MET A 41 6.66 4.71 0.47
N THR A 42 6.37 4.33 1.70
CA THR A 42 5.75 5.20 2.70
C THR A 42 6.39 4.97 4.07
N VAL A 43 6.22 5.92 4.97
CA VAL A 43 6.54 5.74 6.40
C VAL A 43 5.24 5.74 7.18
N TYR A 44 5.12 4.79 8.08
CA TYR A 44 3.98 4.65 8.98
C TYR A 44 4.46 4.71 10.43
N VAL A 45 3.82 5.54 11.23
CA VAL A 45 4.04 5.59 12.69
C VAL A 45 2.83 4.96 13.37
N ASP A 46 3.07 3.93 14.16
CA ASP A 46 2.00 3.21 14.87
C ASP A 46 1.65 3.90 16.20
N ASP A 47 0.59 3.44 16.85
CA ASP A 47 0.06 4.01 18.09
C ASP A 47 1.06 3.98 19.25
N ASP A 48 2.04 3.09 19.21
CA ASP A 48 3.12 3.00 20.19
C ASP A 48 4.31 3.95 19.92
N GLY A 49 4.21 4.75 18.85
CA GLY A 49 5.24 5.70 18.42
C GLY A 49 6.37 5.09 17.59
N LYS A 50 6.35 3.79 17.34
CA LYS A 50 7.32 3.14 16.46
C LYS A 50 7.04 3.45 15.00
N ALA A 51 8.09 3.68 14.25
CA ALA A 51 8.00 3.98 12.82
C ALA A 51 8.44 2.79 11.97
N TYR A 52 7.82 2.68 10.82
CA TYR A 52 8.03 1.61 9.86
C TYR A 52 8.19 2.17 8.47
N HIS A 53 9.26 1.74 7.79
CA HIS A 53 9.45 1.97 6.37
C HIS A 53 8.78 0.82 5.61
N ILE A 54 7.83 1.16 4.74
CA ILE A 54 7.08 0.20 3.92
C ILE A 54 7.39 0.51 2.47
N TYR A 55 7.96 -0.44 1.75
CA TYR A 55 8.51 -0.16 0.42
C TYR A 55 8.46 -1.36 -0.52
N SER A 56 8.42 -1.06 -1.81
CA SER A 56 8.60 -2.05 -2.87
C SER A 56 10.09 -2.39 -3.01
N ALA A 57 10.39 -3.66 -2.86
CA ALA A 57 11.72 -4.21 -2.92
C ALA A 57 11.81 -5.34 -3.96
N GLU A 58 12.98 -5.94 -4.13
CA GLU A 58 13.17 -7.12 -4.95
C GLU A 58 12.60 -6.94 -6.38
N GLU A 59 12.97 -5.87 -7.07
CA GLU A 59 12.46 -5.51 -8.40
C GLU A 59 10.93 -5.30 -8.42
N ASN A 60 10.36 -4.72 -7.37
CA ASN A 60 8.93 -4.57 -7.12
C ASN A 60 8.18 -5.89 -6.95
N LEU A 61 8.88 -7.00 -6.75
CA LEU A 61 8.24 -8.30 -6.55
C LEU A 61 7.64 -8.45 -5.17
N THR A 62 8.23 -7.79 -4.17
CA THR A 62 7.90 -7.98 -2.76
C THR A 62 7.78 -6.64 -2.06
N LEU A 63 6.80 -6.47 -1.21
CA LEU A 63 6.77 -5.37 -0.25
C LEU A 63 7.55 -5.77 1.00
N ASN A 64 8.33 -4.84 1.53
CA ASN A 64 8.97 -4.98 2.82
C ASN A 64 8.38 -3.98 3.81
N ILE A 65 8.19 -4.42 5.04
CA ILE A 65 7.92 -3.58 6.20
C ILE A 65 9.12 -3.72 7.13
N ALA A 66 9.87 -2.65 7.33
CA ALA A 66 11.07 -2.63 8.15
C ALA A 66 10.91 -1.62 9.30
N GLU A 67 11.21 -2.04 10.52
CA GLU A 67 11.17 -1.18 11.71
C GLU A 67 12.35 -0.22 11.69
N LEU A 68 12.06 1.06 11.89
CA LEU A 68 13.07 2.11 12.02
C LEU A 68 13.53 2.25 13.48
N THR A 69 14.72 2.79 13.67
CA THR A 69 15.20 3.22 14.98
C THR A 69 14.37 4.37 15.53
N ASP A 70 14.44 4.64 16.84
CA ASP A 70 13.64 5.69 17.48
C ASP A 70 13.92 7.10 16.96
N ASP A 71 15.09 7.33 16.37
CA ASP A 71 15.45 8.58 15.70
C ASP A 71 15.08 8.62 14.20
N TYR A 72 14.52 7.51 13.68
CA TYR A 72 14.10 7.32 12.27
C TYR A 72 15.23 7.38 11.24
N LEU A 73 16.49 7.26 11.67
CA LEU A 73 17.64 7.42 10.77
C LEU A 73 18.23 6.09 10.28
N ASP A 74 17.87 4.97 10.91
CA ASP A 74 18.37 3.65 10.56
C ASP A 74 17.31 2.57 10.79
N TYR A 75 17.63 1.32 10.50
CA TYR A 75 16.78 0.16 10.73
C TYR A 75 17.21 -0.58 12.00
N THR A 76 16.22 -1.11 12.74
CA THR A 76 16.49 -2.01 13.87
C THR A 76 17.01 -3.39 13.44
N GLY A 77 16.89 -3.71 12.15
CA GLY A 77 17.17 -5.04 11.60
C GLY A 77 15.94 -5.95 11.57
N ARG A 78 14.83 -5.53 12.15
CA ARG A 78 13.57 -6.27 12.09
C ARG A 78 12.77 -5.90 10.86
N TYR A 79 12.40 -6.90 10.06
CA TYR A 79 11.57 -6.69 8.88
C TYR A 79 10.71 -7.91 8.55
N VAL A 80 9.71 -7.71 7.73
CA VAL A 80 8.86 -8.76 7.17
C VAL A 80 8.62 -8.52 5.67
N ARG A 81 8.55 -9.60 4.92
CA ARG A 81 8.17 -9.59 3.49
C ARG A 81 6.66 -9.78 3.38
N VAL A 82 6.02 -8.94 2.59
CA VAL A 82 4.57 -8.98 2.35
C VAL A 82 4.31 -9.22 0.87
N ALA A 83 3.40 -10.13 0.57
CA ALA A 83 2.99 -10.51 -0.78
C ALA A 83 4.20 -10.78 -1.73
N PRO A 84 5.14 -11.66 -1.36
CA PRO A 84 6.30 -11.95 -2.19
C PRO A 84 5.89 -12.48 -3.57
N GLY A 85 6.55 -11.99 -4.61
CA GLY A 85 6.20 -12.30 -6.01
C GLY A 85 4.94 -11.61 -6.53
N GLY A 86 4.29 -10.77 -5.71
CA GLY A 86 3.01 -10.14 -6.03
C GLY A 86 3.10 -8.94 -6.96
N GLN A 87 4.27 -8.33 -7.12
CA GLN A 87 4.47 -7.11 -7.92
C GLN A 87 3.57 -5.96 -7.47
N ASN A 88 3.85 -5.42 -6.29
CA ASN A 88 3.11 -4.32 -5.70
C ASN A 88 3.96 -3.04 -5.66
N GLU A 89 3.35 -1.92 -5.98
CA GLU A 89 3.90 -0.57 -5.90
C GLU A 89 3.01 0.33 -5.04
N ALA A 90 3.52 1.52 -4.69
CA ALA A 90 2.79 2.60 -4.04
C ALA A 90 2.01 2.16 -2.79
N PRO A 91 2.68 1.59 -1.77
CA PRO A 91 2.01 1.18 -0.55
C PRO A 91 1.48 2.40 0.22
N ALA A 92 0.22 2.36 0.61
CA ALA A 92 -0.41 3.32 1.52
C ALA A 92 -1.13 2.53 2.62
N ILE A 93 -0.87 2.84 3.88
CA ILE A 93 -1.31 2.05 5.03
C ILE A 93 -2.05 2.92 6.04
N PHE A 94 -2.99 2.33 6.75
CA PHE A 94 -3.63 2.89 7.94
C PHE A 94 -4.06 1.79 8.89
N LYS A 95 -4.39 2.17 10.13
CA LYS A 95 -4.90 1.27 11.16
C LYS A 95 -6.27 1.73 11.61
N ARG A 96 -7.22 0.81 11.70
CA ARG A 96 -8.55 1.04 12.27
C ARG A 96 -8.96 -0.16 13.09
N ASP A 97 -9.42 0.08 14.32
CA ASP A 97 -9.91 -0.96 15.25
C ASP A 97 -8.94 -2.14 15.43
N GLY A 98 -7.64 -1.83 15.52
CA GLY A 98 -6.58 -2.84 15.69
C GLY A 98 -6.23 -3.62 14.42
N VAL A 99 -6.86 -3.32 13.28
CA VAL A 99 -6.58 -3.94 11.98
C VAL A 99 -5.79 -2.96 11.11
N TYR A 100 -4.68 -3.43 10.55
CA TYR A 100 -3.90 -2.71 9.56
C TYR A 100 -4.48 -2.99 8.18
N TRP A 101 -4.64 -1.94 7.40
CA TRP A 101 -5.11 -1.96 6.03
C TRP A 101 -4.06 -1.33 5.13
N MET A 102 -3.69 -2.00 4.07
CA MET A 102 -2.72 -1.50 3.11
C MET A 102 -3.31 -1.56 1.69
N ILE A 103 -3.22 -0.45 0.98
CA ILE A 103 -3.64 -0.32 -0.41
C ILE A 103 -2.40 -0.13 -1.27
N THR A 104 -2.29 -0.88 -2.36
CA THR A 104 -1.16 -0.85 -3.28
C THR A 104 -1.66 -0.78 -4.72
N SER A 105 -0.77 -0.51 -5.66
CA SER A 105 -1.00 -0.69 -7.08
C SER A 105 -0.24 -1.90 -7.64
N GLY A 106 -0.62 -2.34 -8.82
CA GLY A 106 0.20 -3.26 -9.61
C GLY A 106 1.28 -2.51 -10.40
N CYS A 107 2.24 -3.24 -10.97
CA CYS A 107 3.35 -2.71 -11.76
C CYS A 107 2.98 -2.65 -13.23
N THR A 108 2.41 -1.54 -13.68
CA THR A 108 1.99 -1.31 -15.08
C THR A 108 2.58 -0.05 -15.70
N GLY A 109 3.67 0.45 -15.14
CA GLY A 109 4.27 1.73 -15.52
C GLY A 109 3.28 2.88 -15.32
N TRP A 110 3.14 3.75 -16.31
CA TRP A 110 2.24 4.90 -16.23
C TRP A 110 0.76 4.59 -16.45
N ALA A 111 0.44 3.35 -16.86
CA ALA A 111 -0.95 2.96 -17.07
C ALA A 111 -1.66 2.69 -15.75
N PRO A 112 -2.85 3.26 -15.50
CA PRO A 112 -3.59 2.98 -14.29
C PRO A 112 -4.06 1.52 -14.26
N ASN A 113 -4.04 0.92 -13.08
CA ASN A 113 -4.44 -0.47 -12.85
C ASN A 113 -5.39 -0.57 -11.65
N GLU A 114 -5.90 -1.77 -11.42
CA GLU A 114 -6.74 -2.08 -10.27
C GLU A 114 -5.87 -2.13 -9.00
N ALA A 115 -6.23 -1.32 -8.02
CA ALA A 115 -5.57 -1.36 -6.72
C ALA A 115 -5.79 -2.70 -6.04
N ARG A 116 -4.88 -3.04 -5.15
CA ARG A 116 -4.93 -4.22 -4.31
C ARG A 116 -5.04 -3.79 -2.87
N MET A 117 -5.75 -4.56 -2.08
CA MET A 117 -5.92 -4.30 -0.66
C MET A 117 -5.45 -5.49 0.14
N PHE A 118 -4.80 -5.21 1.26
CA PHE A 118 -4.33 -6.20 2.22
C PHE A 118 -4.79 -5.82 3.61
N LYS A 119 -5.01 -6.81 4.46
CA LYS A 119 -5.25 -6.61 5.90
C LYS A 119 -4.39 -7.52 6.75
N ALA A 120 -4.07 -7.06 7.97
CA ALA A 120 -3.42 -7.85 9.01
C ALA A 120 -3.81 -7.33 10.40
N THR A 121 -3.72 -8.18 11.41
CA THR A 121 -3.88 -7.78 12.82
C THR A 121 -2.55 -7.43 13.48
N SER A 122 -1.44 -7.61 12.76
CA SER A 122 -0.09 -7.25 13.19
C SER A 122 0.74 -6.93 11.96
N LEU A 123 1.59 -5.90 12.04
CA LEU A 123 2.54 -5.58 10.96
C LEU A 123 3.47 -6.75 10.65
N TRP A 124 3.76 -7.59 11.64
CA TRP A 124 4.65 -8.75 11.56
C TRP A 124 3.94 -10.05 11.22
N GLY A 125 2.61 -10.02 11.14
CA GLY A 125 1.78 -11.20 10.91
C GLY A 125 1.59 -11.53 9.44
N ALA A 126 0.70 -12.50 9.20
CA ALA A 126 0.24 -12.80 7.86
C ALA A 126 -0.65 -11.67 7.33
N TRP A 127 -0.38 -11.24 6.12
CA TRP A 127 -1.19 -10.28 5.38
C TRP A 127 -2.12 -11.03 4.43
N GLU A 128 -3.40 -10.84 4.60
CA GLU A 128 -4.44 -11.39 3.71
C GLU A 128 -4.72 -10.40 2.57
N GLN A 129 -4.64 -10.88 1.34
CA GLN A 129 -5.05 -10.07 0.19
C GLN A 129 -6.57 -10.15 0.00
N LEU A 130 -7.19 -8.99 -0.17
CA LEU A 130 -8.61 -8.81 -0.39
C LEU A 130 -8.88 -8.22 -1.78
N PRO A 131 -10.13 -8.23 -2.26
CA PRO A 131 -10.52 -7.47 -3.44
C PRO A 131 -10.17 -5.98 -3.33
N SER A 132 -10.09 -5.32 -4.49
CA SER A 132 -9.86 -3.87 -4.54
C SER A 132 -10.89 -3.11 -3.72
N PRO A 133 -10.49 -2.07 -2.96
CA PRO A 133 -11.44 -1.24 -2.22
C PRO A 133 -12.23 -0.29 -3.12
N PHE A 134 -11.86 -0.14 -4.38
CA PHE A 134 -12.52 0.78 -5.30
C PHE A 134 -13.79 0.18 -5.88
N VAL A 135 -14.90 0.93 -5.86
CA VAL A 135 -16.19 0.49 -6.40
C VAL A 135 -16.82 1.55 -7.30
N GLY A 136 -17.52 1.10 -8.34
CA GLY A 136 -18.23 1.94 -9.29
C GLY A 136 -17.52 2.08 -10.63
N LYS A 137 -17.87 3.12 -11.40
CA LYS A 137 -17.27 3.36 -12.71
C LYS A 137 -15.76 3.64 -12.57
N ASP A 138 -14.96 3.03 -13.43
CA ASP A 138 -13.50 3.14 -13.47
C ASP A 138 -12.76 2.56 -12.22
N ALA A 139 -13.45 1.81 -11.36
CA ALA A 139 -12.86 1.15 -10.19
C ALA A 139 -11.69 0.24 -10.54
N LYS A 140 -11.78 -0.51 -11.65
CA LYS A 140 -10.69 -1.38 -12.15
C LYS A 140 -9.43 -0.64 -12.62
N LYS A 141 -9.49 0.68 -12.65
CA LYS A 141 -8.35 1.55 -12.91
C LYS A 141 -8.09 2.48 -11.73
N SER A 142 -8.63 2.14 -10.55
CA SER A 142 -8.50 2.96 -9.34
C SER A 142 -8.81 4.45 -9.60
N PHE A 143 -9.87 4.72 -10.39
CA PHE A 143 -10.25 6.05 -10.86
C PHE A 143 -9.13 6.80 -11.60
N HIS A 144 -8.25 6.05 -12.30
CA HIS A 144 -7.05 6.54 -12.99
C HIS A 144 -6.03 7.18 -12.04
N THR A 145 -5.86 6.60 -10.85
CA THR A 145 -4.93 7.10 -9.83
C THR A 145 -4.01 5.99 -9.32
N GLN A 146 -2.92 6.40 -8.67
CA GLN A 146 -2.04 5.55 -7.88
C GLN A 146 -1.96 6.13 -6.46
N GLY A 147 -2.12 5.28 -5.44
CA GLY A 147 -2.07 5.70 -4.05
C GLY A 147 -0.71 6.29 -3.66
N THR A 148 -0.72 7.24 -2.74
CA THR A 148 0.50 7.83 -2.17
C THR A 148 0.51 7.74 -0.66
N TYR A 149 -0.62 8.03 -0.02
CA TYR A 149 -0.73 8.04 1.43
C TYR A 149 -2.19 7.88 1.89
N ILE A 150 -2.37 7.48 3.13
CA ILE A 150 -3.68 7.52 3.82
C ILE A 150 -3.48 8.18 5.16
N PHE A 151 -4.30 9.18 5.44
CA PHE A 151 -4.25 9.86 6.73
C PHE A 151 -5.63 9.90 7.39
N LYS A 152 -5.60 9.92 8.72
CA LYS A 152 -6.81 10.16 9.53
C LYS A 152 -7.05 11.65 9.67
N VAL A 153 -8.28 12.09 9.49
CA VAL A 153 -8.68 13.48 9.75
C VAL A 153 -8.82 13.66 11.25
N GLU A 154 -8.08 14.59 11.82
CA GLU A 154 -8.10 14.89 13.24
C GLU A 154 -9.51 15.30 13.71
N GLY A 155 -9.90 14.86 14.90
CA GLY A 155 -11.24 15.14 15.45
C GLY A 155 -12.36 14.27 14.87
N THR A 156 -12.03 13.30 14.00
CA THR A 156 -12.99 12.31 13.50
C THR A 156 -12.72 10.93 14.11
N GLU A 157 -13.78 10.14 14.30
CA GLU A 157 -13.63 8.75 14.74
C GLU A 157 -13.10 7.86 13.61
N ASP A 158 -13.73 7.92 12.44
CA ASP A 158 -13.47 7.07 11.27
C ASP A 158 -13.14 7.85 9.99
N GLY A 159 -12.69 9.07 10.12
CA GLY A 159 -12.41 9.93 8.97
C GLY A 159 -11.04 9.63 8.36
N PHE A 160 -10.94 8.70 7.43
CA PHE A 160 -9.73 8.42 6.67
C PHE A 160 -9.82 8.96 5.25
N VAL A 161 -8.71 9.50 4.76
CA VAL A 161 -8.61 10.05 3.40
C VAL A 161 -7.51 9.31 2.64
N PHE A 162 -7.88 8.76 1.51
CA PHE A 162 -6.97 8.20 0.52
C PHE A 162 -6.45 9.32 -0.36
N MET A 163 -5.14 9.53 -0.35
CA MET A 163 -4.43 10.43 -1.25
C MET A 163 -3.85 9.65 -2.42
N ALA A 164 -3.95 10.20 -3.61
CA ALA A 164 -3.46 9.55 -4.82
C ALA A 164 -3.03 10.55 -5.89
N ASP A 165 -2.16 10.10 -6.77
CA ASP A 165 -1.72 10.84 -7.93
C ASP A 165 -2.41 10.33 -9.20
N ARG A 166 -2.86 11.29 -10.00
CA ARG A 166 -3.31 11.04 -11.37
C ARG A 166 -2.22 11.53 -12.31
N TRP A 167 -1.38 10.58 -12.72
CA TRP A 167 -0.22 10.87 -13.55
C TRP A 167 -0.61 11.37 -14.94
N ASN A 168 0.10 12.38 -15.42
CA ASN A 168 0.10 12.78 -16.83
C ASN A 168 1.49 12.51 -17.43
N PRO A 169 1.73 11.32 -18.01
CA PRO A 169 3.06 10.93 -18.48
C PRO A 169 3.62 11.82 -19.58
N ARG A 170 2.74 12.51 -20.33
CA ARG A 170 3.16 13.45 -21.39
C ARG A 170 3.59 14.81 -20.84
N SER A 171 3.21 15.12 -19.61
CA SER A 171 3.52 16.39 -18.95
C SER A 171 3.36 16.25 -17.44
N LEU A 172 4.37 15.69 -16.75
CA LEU A 172 4.29 15.37 -15.34
C LEU A 172 3.92 16.57 -14.45
N LYS A 173 4.36 17.78 -14.81
CA LYS A 173 3.97 19.02 -14.14
C LYS A 173 2.46 19.31 -14.15
N ASN A 174 1.70 18.65 -15.04
CA ASN A 174 0.25 18.75 -15.16
C ASN A 174 -0.48 17.54 -14.55
N SER A 175 0.22 16.68 -13.81
CA SER A 175 -0.41 15.65 -12.99
C SER A 175 -1.33 16.28 -11.94
N ARG A 176 -2.29 15.52 -11.44
CA ARG A 176 -3.28 15.98 -10.45
C ARG A 176 -3.24 15.09 -9.23
N HIS A 177 -3.58 15.66 -8.09
CA HIS A 177 -3.81 14.94 -6.85
C HIS A 177 -5.30 14.69 -6.67
N ILE A 178 -5.64 13.50 -6.24
CA ILE A 178 -7.01 13.08 -5.96
C ILE A 178 -7.07 12.63 -4.51
N TRP A 179 -7.98 13.21 -3.76
CA TRP A 179 -8.21 12.89 -2.37
C TRP A 179 -9.64 12.41 -2.20
N LEU A 180 -9.82 11.19 -1.74
CA LEU A 180 -11.12 10.56 -1.58
C LEU A 180 -11.32 10.07 -0.15
N PRO A 181 -12.50 10.29 0.44
CA PRO A 181 -12.81 9.69 1.72
C PRO A 181 -12.90 8.16 1.60
N ILE A 182 -12.42 7.48 2.63
CA ILE A 182 -12.61 6.04 2.79
C ILE A 182 -13.89 5.81 3.58
N ASP A 183 -14.79 5.01 3.03
CA ASP A 183 -15.95 4.48 3.75
C ASP A 183 -15.65 3.08 4.27
N PHE A 184 -16.50 2.60 5.16
CA PHE A 184 -16.42 1.25 5.70
C PHE A 184 -17.74 0.53 5.53
N GLU A 185 -17.72 -0.70 5.07
CA GLU A 185 -18.87 -1.58 5.06
C GLU A 185 -19.18 -2.07 6.48
N ALA A 186 -20.31 -2.76 6.67
CA ALA A 186 -20.75 -3.24 7.98
C ALA A 186 -19.74 -4.19 8.66
N ASP A 187 -18.90 -4.86 7.90
CA ASP A 187 -17.82 -5.73 8.37
C ASP A 187 -16.49 -5.01 8.56
N SER A 188 -16.50 -3.68 8.54
CA SER A 188 -15.34 -2.79 8.63
C SER A 188 -14.40 -2.82 7.40
N THR A 189 -14.77 -3.46 6.30
CA THR A 189 -13.98 -3.46 5.07
C THR A 189 -13.95 -2.07 4.44
N PRO A 190 -12.76 -1.51 4.13
CA PRO A 190 -12.63 -0.21 3.47
C PRO A 190 -13.21 -0.21 2.06
N VAL A 191 -13.91 0.87 1.71
CA VAL A 191 -14.46 1.09 0.37
C VAL A 191 -14.19 2.52 -0.06
N ILE A 192 -13.73 2.69 -1.29
CA ILE A 192 -13.45 4.00 -1.90
C ILE A 192 -14.38 4.19 -3.10
N ARG A 193 -15.17 5.27 -3.04
CA ARG A 193 -16.11 5.66 -4.10
C ARG A 193 -15.69 6.99 -4.70
N TRP A 194 -15.87 7.16 -6.00
CA TRP A 194 -15.66 8.47 -6.61
C TRP A 194 -16.68 9.47 -6.09
N VAL A 195 -16.19 10.63 -5.70
CA VAL A 195 -17.00 11.81 -5.35
C VAL A 195 -16.38 13.04 -5.99
N ASP A 196 -17.22 13.90 -6.59
CA ASP A 196 -16.73 15.13 -7.25
C ASP A 196 -16.30 16.19 -6.24
N SER A 197 -16.90 16.20 -5.06
CA SER A 197 -16.56 17.08 -3.95
C SER A 197 -16.97 16.47 -2.62
N TRP A 198 -16.19 16.79 -1.59
CA TRP A 198 -16.48 16.40 -0.22
C TRP A 198 -15.84 17.41 0.74
N SER A 199 -16.30 17.43 1.99
CA SER A 199 -15.68 18.19 3.07
C SER A 199 -15.66 17.38 4.36
N PRO A 200 -14.63 17.52 5.21
CA PRO A 200 -14.69 17.02 6.58
C PRO A 200 -15.66 17.90 7.37
N ASP A 201 -16.61 17.31 8.07
CA ASP A 201 -17.50 18.03 8.98
C ASP A 201 -17.76 17.18 10.22
N ALA A 202 -17.50 17.73 11.42
CA ALA A 202 -17.87 17.21 12.73
C ALA A 202 -17.90 15.67 12.86
N GLY A 203 -16.85 14.99 12.38
CA GLY A 203 -16.72 13.53 12.47
C GLY A 203 -17.32 12.74 11.30
N ARG A 204 -17.77 13.38 10.23
CA ARG A 204 -18.34 12.72 9.03
C ARG A 204 -17.90 13.42 7.77
N PHE A 205 -17.81 12.67 6.68
CA PHE A 205 -17.59 13.24 5.35
C PHE A 205 -18.92 13.64 4.71
N LEU A 206 -19.04 14.91 4.30
CA LEU A 206 -20.15 15.35 3.47
C LEU A 206 -19.78 15.18 2.00
N ARG A 207 -20.60 14.46 1.25
CA ARG A 207 -20.44 14.26 -0.20
C ARG A 207 -21.50 15.06 -0.93
N ASN A 208 -21.07 15.91 -1.88
CA ASN A 208 -21.99 16.75 -2.68
C ASN A 208 -23.01 17.51 -1.81
N GLY A 209 -22.61 17.96 -0.61
CA GLY A 209 -23.50 18.69 0.30
C GLY A 209 -24.61 17.87 0.97
N ARG A 210 -24.62 16.55 0.82
CA ARG A 210 -25.56 15.65 1.48
C ARG A 210 -24.84 14.82 2.54
N ARG A 211 -25.45 14.74 3.75
CA ARG A 211 -25.00 13.81 4.80
C ARG A 211 -25.17 12.38 4.29
N ILE A 212 -24.13 11.58 4.44
CA ILE A 212 -24.25 10.13 4.29
C ILE A 212 -24.69 9.61 5.64
N LEU A 213 -25.88 9.05 5.68
CA LEU A 213 -26.31 8.25 6.83
C LEU A 213 -25.54 6.94 6.77
N SER A 214 -24.80 6.66 7.84
CA SER A 214 -24.17 5.36 8.10
C SER A 214 -25.21 4.30 8.34
#